data_af6e7c231c3f5b5211e8127ac792e6c9
#
_entry.id   af6e7c231c3f5b5211e8127ac792e6c9
#
_cell.length_a   1.000
_cell.length_b   1.000
_cell.length_c   1.000
_cell.angle_alpha   90.00
_cell.angle_beta   90.00
_cell.angle_gamma   90.00
#
_symmetry.space_group_name_H-M   'P 1'
#
loop_
_entity.id
_entity.type
_entity.pdbx_description
1 polymer ?
#
loop_
_entity_poly.entity_id
_entity_poly.type
_entity_poly.pdbx_seq_one_letter_code
_entity_poly.pdbx_strand_id
1 'polypeptide(L)'
;MHIGVIASMKRGLELFVYRELLAFSGEGHRISLFPTKLAPGLYNARPEWKLHAWHPLKVLLAQPAAFLGAPLRYLALLREALATRALVDFLLAWFWAPQLAEVDVIYATFGDHKLYVGYFAKQILGKPLAVTIHAYELYENPNPRLFTRALAACDQIITVTEYNRELLAEEFGVDPQAVQVVRIHVDTERYRPQEKFVVLIVAFFAERKGHETLFRAIQQLNRPEIEVWVVGDEGPESETVDVPGLARELGVDSQVAFFGRLGGTALEAVYHACDVFCLPSRTDSHGVAEGFPTVLAEAMAFGKPVITTRHVEIPRVVPRILVDENDVDGLAQAILTLYQDPALRREMGAENRRIAEQLFSTRNPAKTARLLQNLAEGAQRASQEGPETRKQGEVA
;
A
#
# COMPACT_ATOMS: atom_id res chain seq x y z
N MET A 1 -24.65 -17.97 -4.14
CA MET A 1 -24.15 -19.27 -3.66
C MET A 1 -23.17 -19.10 -2.53
N HIS A 2 -22.81 -20.19 -1.84
CA HIS A 2 -21.81 -20.19 -0.76
C HIS A 2 -20.56 -20.93 -1.23
N ILE A 3 -19.42 -20.24 -1.33
CA ILE A 3 -18.17 -20.75 -1.86
C ILE A 3 -17.21 -21.06 -0.71
N GLY A 4 -16.75 -22.29 -0.62
CA GLY A 4 -15.69 -22.72 0.30
C GLY A 4 -14.32 -22.60 -0.37
N VAL A 5 -13.57 -21.55 -0.05
CA VAL A 5 -12.31 -21.24 -0.70
C VAL A 5 -11.14 -21.78 0.12
N ILE A 6 -10.38 -22.69 -0.44
CA ILE A 6 -9.13 -23.21 0.14
C ILE A 6 -7.98 -22.40 -0.44
N ALA A 7 -7.30 -21.61 0.42
CA ALA A 7 -6.25 -20.69 0.03
C ALA A 7 -5.04 -20.75 0.97
N SER A 8 -3.90 -20.22 0.55
CA SER A 8 -2.77 -19.97 1.44
C SER A 8 -2.78 -18.49 1.86
N MET A 9 -2.66 -18.24 3.16
CA MET A 9 -2.55 -16.91 3.74
C MET A 9 -1.25 -16.76 4.53
N LYS A 10 -0.12 -17.21 3.97
CA LYS A 10 1.20 -17.16 4.64
C LYS A 10 1.65 -15.72 4.95
N ARG A 11 1.27 -14.75 4.13
CA ARG A 11 1.49 -13.30 4.27
C ARG A 11 0.23 -12.54 3.83
N GLY A 12 -0.94 -12.95 4.34
CA GLY A 12 -2.22 -12.61 3.76
C GLY A 12 -2.50 -13.39 2.46
N LEU A 13 -3.55 -13.03 1.75
CA LEU A 13 -3.88 -13.57 0.42
C LEU A 13 -2.97 -12.95 -0.65
N GLU A 14 -2.72 -13.69 -1.73
CA GLU A 14 -2.16 -13.12 -2.96
C GLU A 14 -3.14 -12.08 -3.53
N LEU A 15 -2.61 -10.98 -4.07
CA LEU A 15 -3.44 -9.85 -4.55
C LEU A 15 -4.53 -10.27 -5.55
N PHE A 16 -4.18 -11.13 -6.51
CA PHE A 16 -5.14 -11.56 -7.52
C PHE A 16 -6.24 -12.46 -6.95
N VAL A 17 -5.92 -13.35 -5.98
CA VAL A 17 -6.92 -14.13 -5.24
C VAL A 17 -7.82 -13.20 -4.41
N TYR A 18 -7.24 -12.23 -3.71
CA TYR A 18 -8.00 -11.26 -2.93
C TYR A 18 -9.00 -10.47 -3.81
N ARG A 19 -8.56 -10.02 -4.99
CA ARG A 19 -9.43 -9.32 -5.96
C ARG A 19 -10.54 -10.21 -6.51
N GLU A 20 -10.23 -11.46 -6.80
CA GLU A 20 -11.21 -12.45 -7.26
C GLU A 20 -12.32 -12.66 -6.20
N LEU A 21 -11.92 -12.83 -4.93
CA LEU A 21 -12.87 -12.97 -3.83
C LEU A 21 -13.70 -11.70 -3.58
N LEU A 22 -13.11 -10.51 -3.81
CA LEU A 22 -13.86 -9.25 -3.79
C LEU A 22 -14.93 -9.22 -4.88
N ALA A 23 -14.60 -9.65 -6.09
CA ALA A 23 -15.57 -9.74 -7.18
C ALA A 23 -16.70 -10.70 -6.86
N PHE A 24 -16.38 -11.91 -6.34
CA PHE A 24 -17.40 -12.88 -5.91
C PHE A 24 -18.32 -12.31 -4.82
N SER A 25 -17.76 -11.59 -3.85
CA SER A 25 -18.57 -10.92 -2.80
C SER A 25 -19.45 -9.80 -3.39
N GLY A 26 -18.92 -9.05 -4.36
CA GLY A 26 -19.66 -7.99 -5.08
C GLY A 26 -20.86 -8.53 -5.87
N GLU A 27 -20.77 -9.76 -6.37
CA GLU A 27 -21.87 -10.50 -7.01
C GLU A 27 -22.86 -11.14 -6.01
N GLY A 28 -22.68 -10.91 -4.71
CA GLY A 28 -23.57 -11.42 -3.66
C GLY A 28 -23.27 -12.86 -3.24
N HIS A 29 -22.10 -13.41 -3.55
CA HIS A 29 -21.70 -14.74 -3.08
C HIS A 29 -21.14 -14.68 -1.67
N ARG A 30 -21.48 -15.67 -0.84
CA ARG A 30 -20.91 -15.84 0.51
C ARG A 30 -19.58 -16.58 0.42
N ILE A 31 -18.58 -16.09 1.14
CA ILE A 31 -17.23 -16.67 1.15
C ILE A 31 -16.93 -17.27 2.53
N SER A 32 -16.52 -18.54 2.54
CA SER A 32 -15.85 -19.20 3.67
C SER A 32 -14.41 -19.53 3.29
N LEU A 33 -13.45 -19.01 4.05
CA LEU A 33 -12.02 -19.21 3.83
C LEU A 33 -11.45 -20.33 4.70
N PHE A 34 -10.75 -21.25 4.07
CA PHE A 34 -10.08 -22.40 4.67
C PHE A 34 -8.57 -22.28 4.43
N PRO A 35 -7.82 -21.56 5.29
CA PRO A 35 -6.42 -21.23 5.04
C PRO A 35 -5.50 -22.42 5.35
N THR A 36 -4.78 -22.96 4.35
CA THR A 36 -3.74 -23.98 4.58
C THR A 36 -2.55 -23.43 5.38
N LYS A 37 -2.30 -22.13 5.32
CA LYS A 37 -1.35 -21.35 6.14
C LYS A 37 -2.03 -20.05 6.51
N LEU A 38 -1.82 -19.56 7.74
CA LEU A 38 -2.45 -18.34 8.23
C LEU A 38 -1.43 -17.46 8.95
N ALA A 39 -1.17 -16.29 8.39
CA ALA A 39 -0.45 -15.19 9.03
C ALA A 39 -0.93 -13.85 8.44
N PRO A 40 -0.81 -12.75 9.18
CA PRO A 40 -1.16 -11.42 8.70
C PRO A 40 -0.33 -11.01 7.47
N GLY A 41 -0.92 -10.20 6.59
CA GLY A 41 -0.27 -9.65 5.40
C GLY A 41 -0.96 -8.40 4.89
N LEU A 42 -0.60 -7.97 3.67
CA LEU A 42 -1.21 -6.80 3.03
C LEU A 42 -2.70 -7.01 2.74
N TYR A 43 -3.09 -8.22 2.33
CA TYR A 43 -4.46 -8.54 1.96
C TYR A 43 -5.00 -9.63 2.89
N ASN A 44 -5.67 -9.21 3.94
CA ASN A 44 -6.25 -10.11 4.94
C ASN A 44 -7.72 -10.43 4.59
N ALA A 45 -8.27 -11.46 5.26
CA ALA A 45 -9.69 -11.75 5.15
C ALA A 45 -10.52 -10.54 5.57
N ARG A 46 -11.57 -10.24 4.81
CA ARG A 46 -12.52 -9.18 5.16
C ARG A 46 -13.46 -9.64 6.30
N PRO A 47 -14.03 -8.70 7.07
CA PRO A 47 -14.95 -9.06 8.16
C PRO A 47 -16.16 -9.89 7.73
N GLU A 48 -16.65 -9.69 6.51
CA GLU A 48 -17.77 -10.42 5.93
C GLU A 48 -17.44 -11.83 5.46
N TRP A 49 -16.13 -12.21 5.35
CA TRP A 49 -15.69 -13.54 4.96
C TRP A 49 -15.51 -14.42 6.20
N LYS A 50 -16.18 -15.55 6.24
CA LYS A 50 -16.06 -16.48 7.36
C LYS A 50 -14.71 -17.22 7.31
N LEU A 51 -13.81 -16.90 8.24
CA LEU A 51 -12.47 -17.50 8.30
C LEU A 51 -12.46 -18.73 9.21
N HIS A 52 -12.08 -19.88 8.66
CA HIS A 52 -11.98 -21.16 9.37
C HIS A 52 -10.51 -21.50 9.69
N ALA A 53 -9.93 -20.82 10.66
CA ALA A 53 -8.58 -21.08 11.14
C ALA A 53 -8.45 -22.48 11.73
N TRP A 54 -7.24 -23.05 11.67
CA TRP A 54 -6.93 -24.35 12.25
C TRP A 54 -5.74 -24.26 13.21
N HIS A 55 -5.64 -25.27 14.06
CA HIS A 55 -4.52 -25.45 14.98
C HIS A 55 -4.16 -26.94 15.02
N PRO A 56 -2.87 -27.33 15.00
CA PRO A 56 -2.45 -28.74 14.92
C PRO A 56 -3.15 -29.66 15.92
N LEU A 57 -3.22 -29.24 17.17
CA LEU A 57 -3.87 -30.02 18.22
C LEU A 57 -5.36 -30.23 17.96
N LYS A 58 -6.09 -29.19 17.51
CA LYS A 58 -7.53 -29.30 17.17
C LYS A 58 -7.76 -30.23 15.99
N VAL A 59 -6.88 -30.18 14.98
CA VAL A 59 -6.92 -31.07 13.82
C VAL A 59 -6.76 -32.53 14.26
N LEU A 60 -5.77 -32.82 15.12
CA LEU A 60 -5.56 -34.17 15.64
C LEU A 60 -6.72 -34.66 16.51
N LEU A 61 -7.25 -33.82 17.40
CA LEU A 61 -8.38 -34.16 18.28
C LEU A 61 -9.68 -34.44 17.54
N ALA A 62 -9.84 -33.89 16.31
CA ALA A 62 -11.03 -34.14 15.47
C ALA A 62 -10.99 -35.54 14.79
N GLN A 63 -9.82 -36.17 14.64
CA GLN A 63 -9.71 -37.40 13.86
C GLN A 63 -10.44 -38.61 14.43
N PRO A 64 -10.49 -38.84 15.74
CA PRO A 64 -11.28 -39.95 16.30
C PRO A 64 -12.75 -39.87 15.96
N ALA A 65 -13.35 -38.68 16.03
CA ALA A 65 -14.76 -38.48 15.65
C ALA A 65 -14.98 -38.68 14.16
N ALA A 66 -14.07 -38.20 13.31
CA ALA A 66 -14.10 -38.43 11.86
C ALA A 66 -14.00 -39.93 11.52
N PHE A 67 -13.10 -40.66 12.18
CA PHE A 67 -12.97 -42.09 12.02
C PHE A 67 -14.26 -42.84 12.43
N LEU A 68 -14.79 -42.57 13.64
CA LEU A 68 -16.01 -43.17 14.11
C LEU A 68 -17.23 -42.91 13.24
N GLY A 69 -17.32 -41.72 12.64
CA GLY A 69 -18.41 -41.33 11.75
C GLY A 69 -18.41 -42.05 10.40
N ALA A 70 -17.24 -42.44 9.86
CA ALA A 70 -17.13 -43.12 8.57
C ALA A 70 -15.86 -43.99 8.48
N PRO A 71 -15.74 -45.09 9.26
CA PRO A 71 -14.48 -45.83 9.45
C PRO A 71 -13.90 -46.39 8.15
N LEU A 72 -14.72 -46.98 7.30
CA LEU A 72 -14.24 -47.58 6.05
C LEU A 72 -13.71 -46.51 5.09
N ARG A 73 -14.45 -45.40 4.94
CA ARG A 73 -14.02 -44.27 4.10
C ARG A 73 -12.76 -43.61 4.65
N TYR A 74 -12.69 -43.40 5.97
CA TYR A 74 -11.52 -42.85 6.63
C TYR A 74 -10.26 -43.68 6.36
N LEU A 75 -10.33 -45.01 6.56
CA LEU A 75 -9.20 -45.93 6.33
C LEU A 75 -8.78 -45.99 4.86
N ALA A 76 -9.75 -46.00 3.92
CA ALA A 76 -9.46 -45.96 2.50
C ALA A 76 -8.69 -44.71 2.10
N LEU A 77 -9.16 -43.54 2.53
CA LEU A 77 -8.53 -42.25 2.22
C LEU A 77 -7.22 -42.07 2.99
N LEU A 78 -7.09 -42.58 4.22
CA LEU A 78 -5.84 -42.58 4.96
C LEU A 78 -4.76 -43.40 4.24
N ARG A 79 -5.10 -44.59 3.75
CA ARG A 79 -4.19 -45.41 2.95
C ARG A 79 -3.70 -44.68 1.70
N GLU A 80 -4.60 -43.98 1.03
CA GLU A 80 -4.26 -43.15 -0.12
C GLU A 80 -3.37 -41.97 0.24
N ALA A 81 -3.69 -41.24 1.33
CA ALA A 81 -2.90 -40.14 1.84
C ALA A 81 -1.47 -40.55 2.23
N LEU A 82 -1.31 -41.73 2.82
CA LEU A 82 0.00 -42.29 3.14
C LEU A 82 0.78 -42.68 1.87
N ALA A 83 0.13 -43.34 0.92
CA ALA A 83 0.75 -43.74 -0.36
C ALA A 83 1.19 -42.52 -1.21
N THR A 84 0.44 -41.42 -1.12
CA THR A 84 0.71 -40.19 -1.88
C THR A 84 1.47 -39.14 -1.07
N ARG A 85 1.82 -39.39 0.20
CA ARG A 85 2.47 -38.42 1.10
C ARG A 85 1.67 -37.13 1.34
N ALA A 86 0.34 -37.23 1.37
CA ALA A 86 -0.59 -36.12 1.54
C ALA A 86 -1.35 -36.17 2.88
N LEU A 87 -0.68 -36.69 3.94
CA LEU A 87 -1.32 -36.92 5.24
C LEU A 87 -1.89 -35.63 5.86
N VAL A 88 -1.15 -34.52 5.75
CA VAL A 88 -1.60 -33.24 6.32
C VAL A 88 -2.84 -32.73 5.60
N ASP A 89 -2.88 -32.86 4.28
CA ASP A 89 -4.02 -32.45 3.47
C ASP A 89 -5.29 -33.28 3.79
N PHE A 90 -5.10 -34.58 3.98
CA PHE A 90 -6.14 -35.48 4.44
C PHE A 90 -6.69 -35.10 5.84
N LEU A 91 -5.79 -34.84 6.81
CA LEU A 91 -6.20 -34.47 8.17
C LEU A 91 -6.97 -33.15 8.19
N LEU A 92 -6.54 -32.17 7.38
CA LEU A 92 -7.22 -30.88 7.25
C LEU A 92 -8.59 -31.03 6.58
N ALA A 93 -8.71 -31.87 5.57
CA ALA A 93 -9.98 -32.14 4.89
C ALA A 93 -11.03 -32.72 5.87
N TRP A 94 -10.66 -33.71 6.68
CA TRP A 94 -11.54 -34.24 7.71
C TRP A 94 -11.86 -33.23 8.81
N PHE A 95 -10.89 -32.41 9.22
CA PHE A 95 -11.09 -31.35 10.22
C PHE A 95 -12.12 -30.32 9.74
N TRP A 96 -12.04 -29.93 8.47
CA TRP A 96 -12.94 -28.95 7.88
C TRP A 96 -14.21 -29.53 7.25
N ALA A 97 -14.35 -30.84 7.20
CA ALA A 97 -15.52 -31.48 6.60
C ALA A 97 -16.87 -30.97 7.10
N PRO A 98 -17.09 -30.73 8.43
CA PRO A 98 -18.35 -30.18 8.90
C PRO A 98 -18.66 -28.81 8.33
N GLN A 99 -17.67 -27.91 8.22
CA GLN A 99 -17.84 -26.57 7.69
C GLN A 99 -17.92 -26.56 6.16
N LEU A 100 -17.18 -27.44 5.48
CA LEU A 100 -17.25 -27.61 4.04
C LEU A 100 -18.56 -28.28 3.57
N ALA A 101 -19.26 -28.97 4.47
CA ALA A 101 -20.60 -29.49 4.17
C ALA A 101 -21.63 -28.37 3.97
N GLU A 102 -21.42 -27.19 4.58
CA GLU A 102 -22.30 -26.02 4.48
C GLU A 102 -22.14 -25.23 3.17
N VAL A 103 -21.09 -25.46 2.39
CA VAL A 103 -20.84 -24.72 1.14
C VAL A 103 -21.51 -25.41 -0.05
N ASP A 104 -21.76 -24.65 -1.11
CA ASP A 104 -22.32 -25.18 -2.35
C ASP A 104 -21.24 -25.77 -3.24
N VAL A 105 -20.03 -25.18 -3.24
CA VAL A 105 -18.88 -25.57 -4.05
C VAL A 105 -17.58 -25.36 -3.25
N ILE A 106 -16.63 -26.27 -3.44
CA ILE A 106 -15.26 -26.14 -2.92
C ILE A 106 -14.38 -25.59 -4.03
N TYR A 107 -13.67 -24.51 -3.73
CA TYR A 107 -12.77 -23.86 -4.67
C TYR A 107 -11.34 -23.84 -4.14
N ALA A 108 -10.43 -24.53 -4.81
CA ALA A 108 -9.01 -24.52 -4.54
C ALA A 108 -8.33 -23.45 -5.40
N THR A 109 -7.69 -22.47 -4.75
CA THR A 109 -7.07 -21.35 -5.47
C THR A 109 -5.78 -21.70 -6.19
N PHE A 110 -5.21 -22.88 -5.99
CA PHE A 110 -4.00 -23.41 -6.65
C PHE A 110 -4.00 -24.93 -6.68
N GLY A 111 -3.25 -25.53 -7.62
CA GLY A 111 -3.09 -26.97 -7.83
C GLY A 111 -2.08 -27.68 -6.90
N ASP A 112 -1.83 -27.14 -5.72
CA ASP A 112 -0.94 -27.71 -4.71
C ASP A 112 -1.74 -28.23 -3.48
N HIS A 113 -1.23 -28.09 -2.26
CA HIS A 113 -1.91 -28.47 -1.01
C HIS A 113 -3.37 -28.00 -0.93
N LYS A 114 -3.72 -26.88 -1.57
CA LYS A 114 -5.10 -26.38 -1.60
C LYS A 114 -6.01 -27.32 -2.39
N LEU A 115 -5.54 -27.78 -3.55
CA LEU A 115 -6.24 -28.79 -4.34
C LEU A 115 -6.31 -30.14 -3.61
N TYR A 116 -5.22 -30.55 -2.91
CA TYR A 116 -5.21 -31.85 -2.23
C TYR A 116 -6.19 -31.91 -1.06
N VAL A 117 -6.30 -30.84 -0.27
CA VAL A 117 -7.35 -30.69 0.75
C VAL A 117 -8.73 -30.72 0.09
N GLY A 118 -8.93 -30.00 -1.02
CA GLY A 118 -10.18 -30.02 -1.80
C GLY A 118 -10.53 -31.40 -2.33
N TYR A 119 -9.54 -32.14 -2.84
CA TYR A 119 -9.68 -33.50 -3.30
C TYR A 119 -10.21 -34.44 -2.20
N PHE A 120 -9.54 -34.48 -1.04
CA PHE A 120 -10.01 -35.28 0.07
C PHE A 120 -11.39 -34.85 0.57
N ALA A 121 -11.64 -33.53 0.64
CA ALA A 121 -12.96 -33.02 1.03
C ALA A 121 -14.06 -33.45 0.07
N LYS A 122 -13.81 -33.46 -1.26
CA LYS A 122 -14.74 -34.00 -2.24
C LYS A 122 -14.98 -35.49 -2.03
N GLN A 123 -13.93 -36.29 -1.77
CA GLN A 123 -14.08 -37.72 -1.50
C GLN A 123 -14.87 -38.00 -0.21
N ILE A 124 -14.82 -37.09 0.77
CA ILE A 124 -15.58 -37.17 2.03
C ILE A 124 -17.03 -36.78 1.84
N LEU A 125 -17.29 -35.64 1.18
CA LEU A 125 -18.57 -34.94 1.18
C LEU A 125 -19.38 -35.08 -0.11
N GLY A 126 -18.75 -35.46 -1.23
CA GLY A 126 -19.38 -35.47 -2.55
C GLY A 126 -19.67 -34.07 -3.11
N LYS A 127 -19.11 -33.01 -2.52
CA LYS A 127 -19.32 -31.62 -2.98
C LYS A 127 -18.57 -31.37 -4.29
N PRO A 128 -19.11 -30.49 -5.18
CA PRO A 128 -18.39 -30.05 -6.36
C PRO A 128 -17.06 -29.39 -6.00
N LEU A 129 -16.01 -29.70 -6.76
CA LEU A 129 -14.65 -29.18 -6.60
C LEU A 129 -14.21 -28.47 -7.87
N ALA A 130 -13.86 -27.17 -7.73
CA ALA A 130 -13.17 -26.40 -8.75
C ALA A 130 -11.74 -26.09 -8.31
N VAL A 131 -10.84 -25.96 -9.28
CA VAL A 131 -9.45 -25.53 -9.03
C VAL A 131 -9.02 -24.52 -10.08
N THR A 132 -8.25 -23.52 -9.67
CA THR A 132 -7.48 -22.68 -10.60
C THR A 132 -6.02 -23.11 -10.57
N ILE A 133 -5.49 -23.48 -11.75
CA ILE A 133 -4.10 -23.88 -11.96
C ILE A 133 -3.32 -22.68 -12.48
N HIS A 134 -2.24 -22.35 -11.79
CA HIS A 134 -1.26 -21.34 -12.20
C HIS A 134 0.00 -21.99 -12.75
N ALA A 135 1.06 -21.23 -13.01
CA ALA A 135 2.28 -21.78 -13.59
C ALA A 135 3.12 -22.60 -12.59
N TYR A 136 3.18 -22.16 -11.32
CA TYR A 136 4.04 -22.75 -10.30
C TYR A 136 3.84 -24.26 -10.16
N GLU A 137 2.61 -24.73 -10.02
CA GLU A 137 2.27 -26.13 -9.79
C GLU A 137 2.47 -27.03 -11.02
N LEU A 138 2.63 -26.45 -12.19
CA LEU A 138 2.96 -27.20 -13.42
C LEU A 138 4.45 -27.52 -13.51
N TYR A 139 5.31 -26.70 -12.91
CA TYR A 139 6.78 -26.86 -12.95
C TYR A 139 7.36 -27.42 -11.65
N GLU A 140 6.85 -26.97 -10.50
CA GLU A 140 7.38 -27.29 -9.17
C GLU A 140 6.28 -27.86 -8.27
N ASN A 141 5.51 -28.83 -8.75
CA ASN A 141 4.42 -29.40 -7.94
C ASN A 141 4.95 -30.07 -6.68
N PRO A 142 4.46 -29.72 -5.47
CA PRO A 142 4.93 -30.30 -4.23
C PRO A 142 4.57 -31.78 -4.07
N ASN A 143 3.58 -32.28 -4.83
CA ASN A 143 3.14 -33.68 -4.78
C ASN A 143 2.65 -34.19 -6.14
N PRO A 144 3.56 -34.47 -7.08
CA PRO A 144 3.18 -34.98 -8.42
C PRO A 144 2.38 -36.28 -8.38
N ARG A 145 2.54 -37.11 -7.32
CA ARG A 145 1.84 -38.41 -7.17
C ARG A 145 0.33 -38.24 -7.00
N LEU A 146 -0.09 -37.19 -6.35
CA LEU A 146 -1.51 -36.89 -6.12
C LEU A 146 -2.08 -35.92 -7.14
N PHE A 147 -1.26 -35.08 -7.76
CA PHE A 147 -1.69 -33.99 -8.63
C PHE A 147 -2.61 -34.42 -9.76
N THR A 148 -2.16 -35.36 -10.61
CA THR A 148 -2.96 -35.84 -11.74
C THR A 148 -4.27 -36.48 -11.28
N ARG A 149 -4.25 -37.25 -10.18
CA ARG A 149 -5.46 -37.85 -9.60
C ARG A 149 -6.43 -36.80 -9.06
N ALA A 150 -5.91 -35.79 -8.39
CA ALA A 150 -6.72 -34.70 -7.85
C ALA A 150 -7.33 -33.86 -8.98
N LEU A 151 -6.57 -33.60 -10.05
CA LEU A 151 -7.09 -32.95 -11.26
C LEU A 151 -8.24 -33.76 -11.90
N ALA A 152 -8.05 -35.05 -12.07
CA ALA A 152 -9.09 -35.93 -12.65
C ALA A 152 -10.37 -36.00 -11.78
N ALA A 153 -10.27 -35.67 -10.50
CA ALA A 153 -11.42 -35.62 -9.60
C ALA A 153 -12.12 -34.25 -9.59
N CYS A 154 -11.57 -33.21 -10.19
CA CYS A 154 -12.22 -31.89 -10.25
C CYS A 154 -13.43 -31.92 -11.18
N ASP A 155 -14.50 -31.23 -10.80
CA ASP A 155 -15.65 -31.00 -11.68
C ASP A 155 -15.37 -29.85 -12.64
N GLN A 156 -14.51 -28.91 -12.22
CA GLN A 156 -14.07 -27.81 -13.05
C GLN A 156 -12.58 -27.54 -12.84
N ILE A 157 -11.83 -27.53 -13.93
CA ILE A 157 -10.45 -27.06 -13.95
C ILE A 157 -10.42 -25.71 -14.67
N ILE A 158 -9.84 -24.72 -14.00
CA ILE A 158 -9.63 -23.37 -14.51
C ILE A 158 -8.13 -23.16 -14.62
N THR A 159 -7.68 -22.46 -15.65
CA THR A 159 -6.31 -21.96 -15.74
C THR A 159 -6.28 -20.53 -16.26
N VAL A 160 -5.14 -19.87 -16.13
CA VAL A 160 -5.02 -18.43 -16.41
C VAL A 160 -4.48 -18.12 -17.82
N THR A 161 -3.96 -19.12 -18.52
CA THR A 161 -3.39 -18.97 -19.88
C THR A 161 -3.71 -20.16 -20.79
N GLU A 162 -3.72 -19.91 -22.09
CA GLU A 162 -3.81 -20.98 -23.11
C GLU A 162 -2.62 -21.93 -23.02
N TYR A 163 -1.43 -21.39 -22.81
CA TYR A 163 -0.21 -22.16 -22.62
C TYR A 163 -0.32 -23.19 -21.48
N ASN A 164 -0.86 -22.78 -20.32
CA ASN A 164 -1.07 -23.71 -19.21
C ASN A 164 -2.10 -24.81 -19.58
N ARG A 165 -3.12 -24.48 -20.38
CA ARG A 165 -4.10 -25.47 -20.87
C ARG A 165 -3.42 -26.52 -21.76
N GLU A 166 -2.56 -26.06 -22.66
CA GLU A 166 -1.77 -26.96 -23.55
C GLU A 166 -0.83 -27.82 -22.70
N LEU A 167 -0.11 -27.26 -21.76
CA LEU A 167 0.78 -27.97 -20.86
C LEU A 167 0.05 -28.99 -19.96
N LEU A 168 -1.16 -28.66 -19.47
CA LEU A 168 -2.00 -29.61 -18.74
C LEU A 168 -2.39 -30.81 -19.59
N ALA A 169 -2.65 -30.61 -20.88
CA ALA A 169 -2.97 -31.68 -21.79
C ALA A 169 -1.72 -32.55 -22.12
N GLU A 170 -0.60 -31.93 -22.45
CA GLU A 170 0.62 -32.61 -22.90
C GLU A 170 1.31 -33.37 -21.76
N GLU A 171 1.47 -32.75 -20.59
CA GLU A 171 2.26 -33.32 -19.49
C GLU A 171 1.40 -34.09 -18.47
N PHE A 172 0.12 -33.75 -18.32
CA PHE A 172 -0.74 -34.34 -17.30
C PHE A 172 -1.94 -35.10 -17.86
N GLY A 173 -2.10 -35.14 -19.19
CA GLY A 173 -3.15 -35.91 -19.86
C GLY A 173 -4.57 -35.41 -19.60
N VAL A 174 -4.72 -34.12 -19.25
CA VAL A 174 -6.03 -33.49 -19.02
C VAL A 174 -6.66 -33.16 -20.37
N ASP A 175 -7.94 -33.49 -20.57
CA ASP A 175 -8.66 -33.08 -21.78
C ASP A 175 -8.70 -31.54 -21.86
N PRO A 176 -8.14 -30.91 -22.91
CA PRO A 176 -8.15 -29.45 -23.06
C PRO A 176 -9.56 -28.87 -23.07
N GLN A 177 -10.58 -29.61 -23.45
CA GLN A 177 -11.99 -29.14 -23.46
C GLN A 177 -12.58 -29.07 -22.04
N ALA A 178 -12.03 -29.83 -21.10
CA ALA A 178 -12.41 -29.80 -19.69
C ALA A 178 -11.75 -28.62 -18.93
N VAL A 179 -10.80 -27.91 -19.55
CA VAL A 179 -10.07 -26.79 -18.93
C VAL A 179 -10.59 -25.46 -19.45
N GLN A 180 -11.12 -24.65 -18.57
CA GLN A 180 -11.53 -23.28 -18.89
C GLN A 180 -10.38 -22.30 -18.67
N VAL A 181 -10.09 -21.47 -19.67
CA VAL A 181 -9.11 -20.39 -19.53
C VAL A 181 -9.82 -19.11 -19.05
N VAL A 182 -9.58 -18.74 -17.80
CA VAL A 182 -10.05 -17.50 -17.20
C VAL A 182 -8.84 -16.66 -16.81
N ARG A 183 -8.61 -15.60 -17.57
CA ARG A 183 -7.42 -14.73 -17.35
C ARG A 183 -7.52 -14.00 -16.03
N ILE A 184 -6.35 -13.77 -15.42
CA ILE A 184 -6.28 -12.91 -14.21
C ILE A 184 -6.87 -11.54 -14.55
N HIS A 185 -7.79 -11.09 -13.73
CA HIS A 185 -8.42 -9.80 -13.95
C HIS A 185 -7.63 -8.65 -13.33
N VAL A 186 -7.70 -7.51 -14.00
CA VAL A 186 -7.24 -6.22 -13.52
C VAL A 186 -8.43 -5.27 -13.59
N ASP A 187 -8.63 -4.48 -12.56
CA ASP A 187 -9.68 -3.45 -12.54
C ASP A 187 -9.33 -2.34 -13.54
N THR A 188 -9.76 -2.52 -14.80
CA THR A 188 -9.47 -1.60 -15.91
C THR A 188 -10.22 -0.27 -15.77
N GLU A 189 -11.29 -0.22 -15.01
CA GLU A 189 -11.98 1.04 -14.71
C GLU A 189 -11.17 1.89 -13.73
N ARG A 190 -10.56 1.26 -12.74
CA ARG A 190 -9.67 1.92 -11.78
C ARG A 190 -8.30 2.25 -12.40
N TYR A 191 -7.71 1.31 -13.17
CA TYR A 191 -6.36 1.44 -13.74
C TYR A 191 -6.41 1.93 -15.19
N ARG A 192 -7.24 2.90 -15.47
CA ARG A 192 -7.29 3.55 -16.79
C ARG A 192 -6.30 4.70 -16.85
N PRO A 193 -5.69 4.97 -18.01
CA PRO A 193 -4.89 6.16 -18.22
C PRO A 193 -5.73 7.41 -17.91
N GLN A 194 -5.23 8.25 -17.03
CA GLN A 194 -5.85 9.54 -16.69
C GLN A 194 -4.74 10.57 -16.66
N GLU A 195 -4.97 11.68 -17.35
CA GLU A 195 -4.15 12.87 -17.17
C GLU A 195 -4.63 13.56 -15.92
N LYS A 196 -3.89 13.41 -14.83
CA LYS A 196 -4.12 14.09 -13.56
C LYS A 196 -3.12 15.22 -13.42
N PHE A 197 -3.58 16.34 -12.90
CA PHE A 197 -2.71 17.41 -12.42
C PHE A 197 -2.51 17.25 -10.93
N VAL A 198 -1.28 17.00 -10.53
CA VAL A 198 -0.95 16.62 -9.14
C VAL A 198 -0.40 17.80 -8.36
N VAL A 199 -1.11 18.20 -7.33
CA VAL A 199 -0.70 19.18 -6.32
C VAL A 199 -0.18 18.43 -5.11
N LEU A 200 1.12 18.50 -4.81
CA LEU A 200 1.76 17.81 -3.68
C LEU A 200 1.86 18.73 -2.48
N ILE A 201 1.45 18.25 -1.32
CA ILE A 201 1.77 18.81 0.00
C ILE A 201 2.54 17.79 0.84
N VAL A 202 3.67 18.19 1.40
CA VAL A 202 4.48 17.39 2.32
C VAL A 202 4.53 18.10 3.66
N ALA A 203 3.76 17.63 4.61
CA ALA A 203 3.64 18.24 5.93
C ALA A 203 2.99 17.28 6.94
N PHE A 204 3.38 17.36 8.21
CA PHE A 204 2.59 16.75 9.27
C PHE A 204 1.25 17.50 9.46
N PHE A 205 0.27 16.83 10.07
CA PHE A 205 -1.09 17.33 10.20
C PHE A 205 -1.19 18.36 11.32
N ALA A 206 -0.99 19.64 10.97
CA ALA A 206 -1.11 20.76 11.88
C ALA A 206 -1.77 21.95 11.21
N GLU A 207 -2.42 22.79 12.00
CA GLU A 207 -3.16 23.97 11.54
C GLU A 207 -2.28 24.89 10.69
N ARG A 208 -1.06 25.17 11.14
CA ARG A 208 -0.12 26.06 10.45
C ARG A 208 0.35 25.59 9.08
N LYS A 209 0.08 24.33 8.69
CA LYS A 209 0.44 23.78 7.37
C LYS A 209 -0.60 24.08 6.28
N GLY A 210 -1.78 24.57 6.66
CA GLY A 210 -2.78 25.10 5.74
C GLY A 210 -3.50 24.05 4.88
N HIS A 211 -3.58 22.78 5.32
CA HIS A 211 -4.34 21.75 4.61
C HIS A 211 -5.78 22.18 4.35
N GLU A 212 -6.42 22.86 5.31
CA GLU A 212 -7.78 23.37 5.16
C GLU A 212 -7.89 24.36 4.00
N THR A 213 -6.99 25.35 3.94
CA THR A 213 -6.96 26.34 2.87
C THR A 213 -6.80 25.68 1.49
N LEU A 214 -5.92 24.66 1.40
CA LEU A 214 -5.73 23.88 0.18
C LEU A 214 -7.01 23.13 -0.20
N PHE A 215 -7.62 22.40 0.71
CA PHE A 215 -8.82 21.62 0.42
C PHE A 215 -10.03 22.48 0.04
N ARG A 216 -10.20 23.66 0.67
CA ARG A 216 -11.21 24.63 0.28
C ARG A 216 -10.96 25.18 -1.12
N ALA A 217 -9.71 25.43 -1.50
CA ALA A 217 -9.34 25.84 -2.84
C ALA A 217 -9.66 24.76 -3.89
N ILE A 218 -9.41 23.48 -3.57
CA ILE A 218 -9.77 22.34 -4.43
C ILE A 218 -11.29 22.20 -4.56
N GLN A 219 -12.03 22.33 -3.45
CA GLN A 219 -13.49 22.33 -3.46
C GLN A 219 -14.06 23.41 -4.38
N GLN A 220 -13.53 24.62 -4.27
CA GLN A 220 -13.95 25.76 -5.09
C GLN A 220 -13.65 25.57 -6.57
N LEU A 221 -12.50 24.97 -6.90
CA LEU A 221 -12.12 24.68 -8.30
C LEU A 221 -13.06 23.68 -8.93
N ASN A 222 -13.57 22.72 -8.17
CA ASN A 222 -14.49 21.68 -8.63
C ASN A 222 -14.04 21.00 -9.94
N ARG A 223 -12.76 20.61 -10.01
CA ARG A 223 -12.13 19.99 -11.18
C ARG A 223 -11.59 18.61 -10.81
N PRO A 224 -12.24 17.53 -11.27
CA PRO A 224 -11.87 16.16 -10.90
C PRO A 224 -10.51 15.71 -11.46
N GLU A 225 -9.97 16.44 -12.45
CA GLU A 225 -8.64 16.22 -13.00
C GLU A 225 -7.51 16.74 -12.11
N ILE A 226 -7.80 17.61 -11.12
CA ILE A 226 -6.83 18.10 -10.14
C ILE A 226 -6.86 17.19 -8.92
N GLU A 227 -5.72 16.58 -8.61
CA GLU A 227 -5.58 15.64 -7.49
C GLU A 227 -4.56 16.19 -6.49
N VAL A 228 -4.86 16.10 -5.18
CA VAL A 228 -3.95 16.47 -4.11
C VAL A 228 -3.30 15.22 -3.54
N TRP A 229 -1.98 15.20 -3.54
CA TRP A 229 -1.19 14.20 -2.84
C TRP A 229 -0.72 14.73 -1.51
N VAL A 230 -1.14 14.08 -0.43
CA VAL A 230 -0.79 14.43 0.94
C VAL A 230 0.23 13.42 1.47
N VAL A 231 1.44 13.90 1.72
CA VAL A 231 2.52 13.13 2.36
C VAL A 231 2.73 13.68 3.77
N GLY A 232 2.53 12.84 4.75
CA GLY A 232 2.63 13.16 6.17
C GLY A 232 1.60 12.38 6.96
N ASP A 233 1.66 12.56 8.26
CA ASP A 233 0.76 11.93 9.22
C ASP A 233 0.54 12.87 10.42
N GLU A 234 0.01 12.31 11.50
CA GLU A 234 -0.22 13.05 12.75
C GLU A 234 1.04 13.79 13.21
N GLY A 235 0.88 15.04 13.53
CA GLY A 235 1.88 15.88 14.14
C GLY A 235 2.03 15.60 15.65
N PRO A 236 2.77 16.45 16.38
CA PRO A 236 2.76 16.41 17.84
C PRO A 236 1.32 16.50 18.38
N GLU A 237 0.98 15.72 19.41
CA GLU A 237 -0.39 15.57 19.92
C GLU A 237 -1.13 16.91 20.18
N SER A 238 -0.40 17.95 20.61
CA SER A 238 -0.95 19.29 20.87
C SER A 238 -1.30 20.10 19.62
N GLU A 239 -0.93 19.63 18.43
CA GLU A 239 -1.05 20.38 17.17
C GLU A 239 -1.79 19.61 16.07
N THR A 240 -2.17 18.35 16.35
CA THR A 240 -2.73 17.45 15.33
C THR A 240 -4.14 17.88 14.91
N VAL A 241 -4.35 17.95 13.60
CA VAL A 241 -5.65 18.19 12.94
C VAL A 241 -6.07 16.90 12.24
N ASP A 242 -7.35 16.53 12.26
CA ASP A 242 -7.90 15.42 11.47
C ASP A 242 -8.01 15.82 10.00
N VAL A 243 -6.86 15.79 9.28
CA VAL A 243 -6.80 16.17 7.86
C VAL A 243 -7.63 15.22 6.97
N PRO A 244 -7.64 13.88 7.18
CA PRO A 244 -8.55 13.01 6.46
C PRO A 244 -10.04 13.28 6.74
N GLY A 245 -10.40 13.62 7.97
CA GLY A 245 -11.76 14.04 8.34
C GLY A 245 -12.17 15.31 7.62
N LEU A 246 -11.28 16.28 7.59
CA LEU A 246 -11.48 17.55 6.88
C LEU A 246 -11.71 17.36 5.38
N ALA A 247 -10.97 16.46 4.72
CA ALA A 247 -11.20 16.16 3.30
C ALA A 247 -12.60 15.59 3.05
N ARG A 248 -13.09 14.71 3.94
CA ARG A 248 -14.46 14.17 3.87
C ARG A 248 -15.52 15.24 4.13
N GLU A 249 -15.31 16.08 5.15
CA GLU A 249 -16.23 17.17 5.50
C GLU A 249 -16.43 18.15 4.34
N LEU A 250 -15.34 18.47 3.65
CA LEU A 250 -15.34 19.37 2.49
C LEU A 250 -15.76 18.66 1.18
N GLY A 251 -15.95 17.33 1.20
CA GLY A 251 -16.36 16.55 0.02
C GLY A 251 -15.29 16.47 -1.08
N VAL A 252 -14.02 16.59 -0.73
CA VAL A 252 -12.88 16.50 -1.67
C VAL A 252 -12.07 15.20 -1.54
N ASP A 253 -12.50 14.28 -0.67
CA ASP A 253 -11.80 13.03 -0.38
C ASP A 253 -11.54 12.17 -1.63
N SER A 254 -12.41 12.25 -2.64
CA SER A 254 -12.21 11.56 -3.93
C SER A 254 -11.07 12.16 -4.78
N GLN A 255 -10.64 13.38 -4.48
CA GLN A 255 -9.53 14.08 -5.14
C GLN A 255 -8.25 14.10 -4.29
N VAL A 256 -8.26 13.52 -3.09
CA VAL A 256 -7.12 13.54 -2.16
C VAL A 256 -6.58 12.15 -1.94
N ALA A 257 -5.30 11.95 -2.27
CA ALA A 257 -4.58 10.71 -2.00
C ALA A 257 -3.65 10.88 -0.79
N PHE A 258 -3.87 10.10 0.26
CA PHE A 258 -3.05 10.10 1.47
C PHE A 258 -1.98 9.00 1.40
N PHE A 259 -0.71 9.38 1.46
CA PHE A 259 0.43 8.46 1.38
C PHE A 259 1.00 8.09 2.75
N GLY A 260 0.56 8.75 3.82
CA GLY A 260 1.19 8.63 5.12
C GLY A 260 2.61 9.23 5.13
N ARG A 261 3.42 8.86 6.12
CA ARG A 261 4.82 9.32 6.22
C ARG A 261 5.69 8.60 5.20
N LEU A 262 6.33 9.35 4.32
CA LEU A 262 7.31 8.84 3.36
C LEU A 262 8.71 9.38 3.68
N GLY A 263 9.76 8.65 3.28
CA GLY A 263 11.15 9.06 3.36
C GLY A 263 12.00 8.41 2.28
N GLY A 264 13.23 8.89 2.08
CA GLY A 264 14.16 8.37 1.08
C GLY A 264 13.55 8.36 -0.32
N THR A 265 13.85 7.33 -1.10
CA THR A 265 13.44 7.20 -2.51
C THR A 265 11.92 7.29 -2.73
N ALA A 266 11.10 6.87 -1.77
CA ALA A 266 9.64 6.99 -1.90
C ALA A 266 9.18 8.46 -1.86
N LEU A 267 9.78 9.27 -0.98
CA LEU A 267 9.51 10.71 -0.93
C LEU A 267 10.04 11.41 -2.19
N GLU A 268 11.25 11.06 -2.64
CA GLU A 268 11.81 11.59 -3.88
C GLU A 268 10.90 11.31 -5.09
N ALA A 269 10.34 10.10 -5.17
CA ALA A 269 9.44 9.70 -6.26
C ALA A 269 8.19 10.58 -6.34
N VAL A 270 7.56 10.94 -5.21
CA VAL A 270 6.38 11.83 -5.22
C VAL A 270 6.75 13.28 -5.58
N TYR A 271 7.93 13.77 -5.16
CA TYR A 271 8.43 15.05 -5.65
C TYR A 271 8.65 15.03 -7.18
N HIS A 272 9.22 13.95 -7.71
CA HIS A 272 9.40 13.83 -9.17
C HIS A 272 8.08 13.76 -9.93
N ALA A 273 7.09 13.08 -9.39
CA ALA A 273 5.82 12.80 -10.07
C ALA A 273 4.82 13.96 -10.02
N CYS A 274 4.88 14.84 -9.00
CA CYS A 274 3.93 15.95 -8.91
C CYS A 274 4.16 17.02 -9.98
N ASP A 275 3.10 17.77 -10.32
CA ASP A 275 3.15 18.92 -11.22
C ASP A 275 3.52 20.21 -10.49
N VAL A 276 2.99 20.37 -9.28
CA VAL A 276 3.14 21.56 -8.43
C VAL A 276 3.31 21.14 -6.98
N PHE A 277 4.17 21.82 -6.25
CA PHE A 277 4.24 21.73 -4.81
C PHE A 277 3.46 22.88 -4.16
N CYS A 278 2.60 22.58 -3.19
CA CYS A 278 1.78 23.58 -2.52
C CYS A 278 1.91 23.42 -1.01
N LEU A 279 2.33 24.50 -0.32
CA LEU A 279 2.34 24.56 1.14
C LEU A 279 1.81 25.94 1.56
N PRO A 280 0.51 26.09 1.80
CA PRO A 280 -0.08 27.36 2.21
C PRO A 280 0.05 27.58 3.71
N SER A 281 1.31 27.70 4.19
CA SER A 281 1.64 27.92 5.61
C SER A 281 0.95 29.18 6.14
N ARG A 282 0.53 29.09 7.40
CA ARG A 282 -0.13 30.21 8.12
C ARG A 282 0.33 30.29 9.57
N THR A 283 0.07 31.39 10.19
CA THR A 283 0.11 31.49 11.64
C THR A 283 -1.11 30.76 12.21
N ASP A 284 -0.89 29.86 13.16
CA ASP A 284 -1.99 29.10 13.77
C ASP A 284 -2.78 29.89 14.80
N SER A 285 -3.84 29.31 15.34
CA SER A 285 -4.71 29.91 16.35
C SER A 285 -4.02 30.28 17.67
N HIS A 286 -2.81 29.74 17.92
CA HIS A 286 -1.98 30.00 19.08
C HIS A 286 -0.89 31.05 18.81
N GLY A 287 -0.82 31.61 17.60
CA GLY A 287 0.20 32.56 17.18
C GLY A 287 1.55 31.89 16.80
N VAL A 288 1.59 30.57 16.63
CA VAL A 288 2.80 29.87 16.21
C VAL A 288 2.95 29.97 14.68
N ALA A 289 4.13 30.37 14.25
CA ALA A 289 4.51 30.54 12.85
C ALA A 289 5.76 29.73 12.52
N GLU A 290 5.99 29.46 11.24
CA GLU A 290 7.19 28.78 10.75
C GLU A 290 8.16 29.79 10.16
N GLY A 291 9.48 29.57 10.34
CA GLY A 291 10.48 30.42 9.69
C GLY A 291 10.50 30.16 8.18
N PHE A 292 11.17 29.10 7.76
CA PHE A 292 11.20 28.62 6.36
C PHE A 292 11.09 27.08 6.35
N PRO A 293 9.98 26.53 5.84
CA PRO A 293 9.78 25.08 5.77
C PRO A 293 10.80 24.38 4.85
N THR A 294 11.52 23.40 5.36
CA THR A 294 12.54 22.65 4.60
C THR A 294 11.96 21.99 3.33
N VAL A 295 10.72 21.53 3.38
CA VAL A 295 10.04 20.91 2.24
C VAL A 295 9.84 21.86 1.04
N LEU A 296 9.82 23.19 1.27
CA LEU A 296 9.86 24.17 0.18
C LEU A 296 11.22 24.15 -0.51
N ALA A 297 12.32 24.13 0.26
CA ALA A 297 13.67 23.99 -0.31
C ALA A 297 13.83 22.68 -1.09
N GLU A 298 13.26 21.59 -0.59
CA GLU A 298 13.25 20.30 -1.27
C GLU A 298 12.49 20.38 -2.60
N ALA A 299 11.24 20.88 -2.61
CA ALA A 299 10.46 21.05 -3.82
C ALA A 299 11.19 21.94 -4.86
N MET A 300 11.79 23.06 -4.40
CA MET A 300 12.60 23.95 -5.25
C MET A 300 13.82 23.21 -5.80
N ALA A 301 14.48 22.37 -5.00
CA ALA A 301 15.64 21.57 -5.43
C ALA A 301 15.24 20.50 -6.46
N PHE A 302 14.02 19.95 -6.38
CA PHE A 302 13.44 19.09 -7.42
C PHE A 302 12.98 19.85 -8.67
N GLY A 303 13.17 21.18 -8.73
CA GLY A 303 12.74 21.99 -9.86
C GLY A 303 11.23 22.08 -10.02
N LYS A 304 10.49 22.00 -8.92
CA LYS A 304 9.03 22.12 -8.96
C LYS A 304 8.58 23.57 -8.88
N PRO A 305 7.53 23.96 -9.61
CA PRO A 305 6.83 25.19 -9.31
C PRO A 305 6.24 25.09 -7.90
N VAL A 306 6.32 26.17 -7.15
CA VAL A 306 5.89 26.24 -5.77
C VAL A 306 4.78 27.28 -5.63
N ILE A 307 3.67 26.90 -4.99
CA ILE A 307 2.64 27.80 -4.49
C ILE A 307 2.73 27.81 -2.97
N THR A 308 2.84 28.98 -2.37
CA THR A 308 2.92 29.14 -0.92
C THR A 308 2.40 30.52 -0.49
N THR A 309 2.53 30.87 0.79
CA THR A 309 1.97 32.11 1.35
C THR A 309 3.05 33.15 1.61
N ARG A 310 2.60 34.42 1.78
CA ARG A 310 3.43 35.52 2.28
C ARG A 310 3.63 35.38 3.78
N HIS A 311 4.27 34.29 4.17
CA HIS A 311 4.48 33.90 5.56
C HIS A 311 5.95 34.02 5.95
N VAL A 312 6.26 34.77 7.00
CA VAL A 312 7.58 34.97 7.64
C VAL A 312 8.73 35.16 6.64
N GLU A 313 9.62 34.18 6.48
CA GLU A 313 10.81 34.26 5.60
C GLU A 313 10.51 33.85 4.16
N ILE A 314 9.38 33.20 3.89
CA ILE A 314 9.04 32.65 2.57
C ILE A 314 9.13 33.71 1.44
N PRO A 315 8.61 34.96 1.60
CA PRO A 315 8.68 35.97 0.55
C PRO A 315 10.09 36.42 0.14
N ARG A 316 11.08 36.18 1.00
CA ARG A 316 12.47 36.52 0.71
C ARG A 316 13.18 35.46 -0.15
N VAL A 317 12.59 34.25 -0.24
CA VAL A 317 13.20 33.09 -0.88
C VAL A 317 12.42 32.66 -2.11
N VAL A 318 11.08 32.58 -2.02
CA VAL A 318 10.21 32.14 -3.11
C VAL A 318 9.80 33.37 -3.94
N PRO A 319 10.20 33.45 -5.24
CA PRO A 319 10.06 34.69 -5.99
C PRO A 319 8.67 34.88 -6.62
N ARG A 320 7.90 33.81 -6.82
CA ARG A 320 6.63 33.83 -7.55
C ARG A 320 5.53 33.10 -6.81
N ILE A 321 4.30 33.44 -7.18
CA ILE A 321 3.03 32.85 -6.70
C ILE A 321 3.01 32.69 -5.18
N LEU A 322 2.93 33.84 -4.53
CA LEU A 322 2.66 33.98 -3.10
C LEU A 322 1.24 34.48 -2.92
N VAL A 323 0.44 33.75 -2.19
CA VAL A 323 -0.91 34.17 -1.76
C VAL A 323 -0.87 34.65 -0.31
N ASP A 324 -1.91 35.33 0.15
CA ASP A 324 -1.99 35.69 1.56
C ASP A 324 -2.39 34.49 2.42
N GLU A 325 -2.10 34.52 3.73
CA GLU A 325 -2.51 33.47 4.64
C GLU A 325 -4.05 33.32 4.62
N ASN A 326 -4.55 32.09 4.56
CA ASN A 326 -5.97 31.77 4.48
C ASN A 326 -6.72 32.29 3.23
N ASP A 327 -6.01 32.77 2.22
CA ASP A 327 -6.61 33.22 0.96
C ASP A 327 -6.95 32.02 0.06
N VAL A 328 -8.16 31.51 0.21
CA VAL A 328 -8.69 30.38 -0.56
C VAL A 328 -8.83 30.75 -2.05
N ASP A 329 -9.33 31.96 -2.34
CA ASP A 329 -9.56 32.43 -3.72
C ASP A 329 -8.24 32.58 -4.47
N GLY A 330 -7.26 33.24 -3.84
CA GLY A 330 -5.92 33.41 -4.41
C GLY A 330 -5.23 32.08 -4.62
N LEU A 331 -5.39 31.14 -3.69
CA LEU A 331 -4.81 29.80 -3.82
C LEU A 331 -5.46 29.00 -4.96
N ALA A 332 -6.78 29.02 -5.08
CA ALA A 332 -7.51 28.39 -6.16
C ALA A 332 -7.07 28.96 -7.53
N GLN A 333 -6.98 30.29 -7.65
CA GLN A 333 -6.51 30.95 -8.87
C GLN A 333 -5.06 30.59 -9.19
N ALA A 334 -4.18 30.50 -8.21
CA ALA A 334 -2.79 30.11 -8.39
C ALA A 334 -2.67 28.65 -8.92
N ILE A 335 -3.44 27.73 -8.35
CA ILE A 335 -3.49 26.33 -8.81
C ILE A 335 -4.02 26.27 -10.25
N LEU A 336 -5.11 26.97 -10.55
CA LEU A 336 -5.71 27.02 -11.89
C LEU A 336 -4.74 27.59 -12.94
N THR A 337 -4.01 28.64 -12.58
CA THR A 337 -3.00 29.26 -13.47
C THR A 337 -1.91 28.25 -13.84
N LEU A 338 -1.38 27.52 -12.86
CA LEU A 338 -0.35 26.49 -13.12
C LEU A 338 -0.92 25.25 -13.80
N TYR A 339 -2.18 24.90 -13.57
CA TYR A 339 -2.86 23.85 -14.31
C TYR A 339 -2.93 24.16 -15.80
N GLN A 340 -3.28 25.41 -16.16
CA GLN A 340 -3.50 25.86 -17.53
C GLN A 340 -2.21 26.18 -18.28
N ASP A 341 -1.11 26.50 -17.59
CA ASP A 341 0.14 26.97 -18.22
C ASP A 341 1.34 26.03 -17.90
N PRO A 342 1.56 25.00 -18.74
CA PRO A 342 2.73 24.12 -18.62
C PRO A 342 4.08 24.85 -18.87
N ALA A 343 4.08 25.94 -19.62
CA ALA A 343 5.30 26.70 -19.89
C ALA A 343 5.73 27.47 -18.64
N LEU A 344 4.78 28.10 -17.95
CA LEU A 344 5.01 28.77 -16.68
C LEU A 344 5.50 27.79 -15.60
N ARG A 345 4.92 26.58 -15.55
CA ARG A 345 5.42 25.53 -14.62
C ARG A 345 6.90 25.23 -14.83
N ARG A 346 7.32 25.05 -16.09
CA ARG A 346 8.72 24.76 -16.41
C ARG A 346 9.65 25.93 -16.07
N GLU A 347 9.23 27.16 -16.39
CA GLU A 347 9.98 28.37 -16.08
C GLU A 347 10.19 28.54 -14.57
N MET A 348 9.11 28.45 -13.80
CA MET A 348 9.17 28.54 -12.32
C MET A 348 10.02 27.43 -11.71
N GLY A 349 9.88 26.20 -12.20
CA GLY A 349 10.66 25.08 -11.73
C GLY A 349 12.17 25.29 -11.94
N ALA A 350 12.56 25.76 -13.12
CA ALA A 350 13.95 26.07 -13.43
C ALA A 350 14.52 27.24 -12.60
N GLU A 351 13.70 28.25 -12.31
CA GLU A 351 14.07 29.36 -11.44
C GLU A 351 14.24 28.88 -9.98
N ASN A 352 13.27 28.14 -9.47
CA ASN A 352 13.30 27.56 -8.11
C ASN A 352 14.53 26.67 -7.92
N ARG A 353 14.88 25.82 -8.90
CA ARG A 353 16.07 25.00 -8.85
C ARG A 353 17.34 25.80 -8.69
N ARG A 354 17.50 26.89 -9.46
CA ARG A 354 18.67 27.78 -9.36
C ARG A 354 18.78 28.43 -7.98
N ILE A 355 17.64 28.90 -7.43
CA ILE A 355 17.60 29.47 -6.09
C ILE A 355 17.99 28.44 -5.02
N ALA A 356 17.46 27.21 -5.13
CA ALA A 356 17.81 26.13 -4.20
C ALA A 356 19.30 25.81 -4.23
N GLU A 357 19.93 25.75 -5.41
CA GLU A 357 21.37 25.51 -5.55
C GLU A 357 22.21 26.62 -4.93
N GLN A 358 21.74 27.87 -4.96
CA GLN A 358 22.43 29.02 -4.38
C GLN A 358 22.28 29.07 -2.86
N LEU A 359 21.07 28.87 -2.34
CA LEU A 359 20.74 29.13 -0.93
C LEU A 359 20.84 27.90 -0.04
N PHE A 360 20.52 26.69 -0.57
CA PHE A 360 20.32 25.48 0.23
C PHE A 360 21.32 24.35 -0.12
N SER A 361 22.43 24.71 -0.75
CA SER A 361 23.45 23.73 -1.16
C SER A 361 24.20 23.12 0.03
N THR A 362 24.91 22.01 -0.23
CA THR A 362 25.78 21.33 0.72
C THR A 362 26.94 22.19 1.25
N ARG A 363 27.12 23.41 0.73
CA ARG A 363 28.08 24.42 1.26
C ARG A 363 27.65 24.98 2.62
N ASN A 364 26.35 24.97 2.96
CA ASN A 364 25.87 25.52 4.22
C ASN A 364 26.37 24.74 5.45
N PRO A 365 26.32 23.41 5.52
CA PRO A 365 26.94 22.63 6.59
C PRO A 365 28.45 22.90 6.75
N ALA A 366 29.18 23.04 5.63
CA ALA A 366 30.60 23.35 5.67
C ALA A 366 30.87 24.75 6.27
N LYS A 367 30.00 25.74 5.99
CA LYS A 367 30.08 27.07 6.63
C LYS A 367 29.81 26.97 8.12
N THR A 368 28.81 26.24 8.54
CA THR A 368 28.52 26.00 9.97
C THR A 368 29.73 25.32 10.67
N ALA A 369 30.33 24.30 10.06
CA ALA A 369 31.49 23.61 10.60
C ALA A 369 32.68 24.56 10.80
N ARG A 370 32.94 25.46 9.84
CA ARG A 370 34.00 26.51 9.98
C ARG A 370 33.71 27.47 11.13
N LEU A 371 32.48 27.91 11.31
CA LEU A 371 32.12 28.77 12.43
C LEU A 371 32.32 28.08 13.78
N LEU A 372 31.97 26.80 13.90
CA LEU A 372 32.23 25.99 15.10
C LEU A 372 33.73 25.79 15.34
N GLN A 373 34.50 25.54 14.29
CA GLN A 373 35.97 25.42 14.39
C GLN A 373 36.59 26.72 14.90
N ASN A 374 36.22 27.88 14.34
CA ASN A 374 36.73 29.19 14.77
C ASN A 374 36.42 29.46 16.25
N LEU A 375 35.21 29.08 16.72
CA LEU A 375 34.87 29.20 18.13
C LEU A 375 35.75 28.32 19.03
N ALA A 376 35.99 27.07 18.61
CA ALA A 376 36.85 26.16 19.38
C ALA A 376 38.30 26.66 19.45
N GLU A 377 38.89 27.17 18.36
CA GLU A 377 40.22 27.73 18.30
C GLU A 377 40.32 29.01 19.14
N GLY A 378 39.30 29.88 19.12
CA GLY A 378 39.23 31.08 19.94
C GLY A 378 39.21 30.74 21.43
N ALA A 379 38.44 29.76 21.84
CA ALA A 379 38.39 29.28 23.23
C ALA A 379 39.73 28.72 23.72
N GLN A 380 40.46 27.98 22.85
CA GLN A 380 41.78 27.45 23.17
C GLN A 380 42.83 28.56 23.33
N ARG A 381 42.81 29.58 22.47
CA ARG A 381 43.69 30.75 22.60
C ARG A 381 43.43 31.51 23.90
N ALA A 382 42.15 31.77 24.21
CA ALA A 382 41.77 32.45 25.45
C ALA A 382 42.18 31.65 26.72
N SER A 383 42.23 30.32 26.62
CA SER A 383 42.66 29.46 27.73
C SER A 383 44.20 29.41 27.87
N GLN A 384 44.95 29.70 26.81
CA GLN A 384 46.43 29.76 26.80
C GLN A 384 46.94 31.15 27.21
N GLU A 385 46.20 32.22 26.97
CA GLU A 385 46.44 33.57 27.47
C GLU A 385 45.85 33.65 28.88
N GLY A 386 46.63 33.20 29.89
CA GLY A 386 46.25 33.15 31.30
C GLY A 386 45.94 34.54 31.89
N PRO A 387 45.39 34.58 33.14
CA PRO A 387 44.85 35.83 33.77
C PRO A 387 45.85 36.96 34.02
N GLU A 388 47.12 36.83 33.63
CA GLU A 388 48.18 37.86 33.90
C GLU A 388 48.17 39.05 32.93
N THR A 389 47.59 38.97 31.73
CA THR A 389 47.60 40.07 30.73
C THR A 389 46.45 41.08 30.90
N ARG A 390 45.46 40.82 31.77
CA ARG A 390 44.35 41.74 32.03
C ARG A 390 44.62 42.86 33.06
N LYS A 391 45.82 42.86 33.71
CA LYS A 391 46.14 43.87 34.76
C LYS A 391 47.02 45.05 34.27
N GLN A 392 47.40 45.15 33.00
CA GLN A 392 48.23 46.25 32.50
C GLN A 392 47.53 47.28 31.61
N GLY A 393 46.18 47.22 31.49
CA GLY A 393 45.41 48.20 30.69
C GLY A 393 44.60 49.25 31.47
N GLU A 394 44.71 49.30 32.81
CA GLU A 394 43.95 50.24 33.63
C GLU A 394 44.85 51.17 34.50
N VAL A 395 45.92 51.69 33.94
CA VAL A 395 46.59 52.92 34.50
C VAL A 395 47.31 53.62 33.34
N ALA A 396 46.61 54.52 32.65
CA ALA A 396 47.15 55.74 32.06
C ALA A 396 45.96 56.61 31.53
#